data_f252508f297d89c40fae04f564575602
#
_entry.id   f252508f297d89c40fae04f564575602
#
_cell.length_a   1.000
_cell.length_b   1.000
_cell.length_c   1.000
_cell.angle_alpha   90.00
_cell.angle_beta   90.00
_cell.angle_gamma   90.00
#
_symmetry.space_group_name_H-M   'P 1'
#
loop_
_entity.id
_entity.type
_entity.pdbx_description
1 polymer ?
#
loop_
_entity_poly.entity_id
_entity_poly.type
_entity_poly.pdbx_seq_one_letter_code
_entity_poly.pdbx_strand_id
1 'polypeptide(L)'
;VTSGKWAKGHLNLRGVKESFYHFHAMLQGIGHNLIYWHNHDQPRIVSHYGNDGDYWEKSAKMLLYTLYFMPGTAIVYQGEEIGMTNVDYTELSMFRDVEVFTEYENFTSRGASHEVAMQALRDRARDNARSPFQWDDSAEAGFTSATPWMPVTGNYPRINQAAQAADPDSIFHQYRSVFRQRKTWGIAQGRLTFQDLENNDHFIYTNETDKGVVLVVANFRDYPIDVTLSVDVSPFDVVYSNCETPVAQTMTLAPYDAMVLFQKKE
;
A
#
# COMPACT_ATOMS: atom_id res chain seq x y z
N VAL A 1 -19.16 5.05 -18.39
CA VAL A 1 -18.28 5.34 -19.51
C VAL A 1 -16.91 4.71 -19.29
N THR A 2 -16.31 4.83 -18.11
CA THR A 2 -15.10 4.11 -17.70
C THR A 2 -15.45 2.74 -17.14
N SER A 3 -14.70 1.69 -17.49
CA SER A 3 -14.93 0.32 -17.04
C SER A 3 -13.62 -0.44 -16.84
N GLY A 4 -13.67 -1.61 -16.19
CA GLY A 4 -12.49 -2.43 -15.94
C GLY A 4 -11.47 -1.70 -15.03
N LYS A 5 -10.19 -1.79 -15.36
CA LYS A 5 -9.12 -1.17 -14.55
C LYS A 5 -9.22 0.37 -14.46
N TRP A 6 -9.89 1.01 -15.43
CA TRP A 6 -10.04 2.47 -15.51
C TRP A 6 -11.24 3.02 -14.75
N ALA A 7 -12.09 2.16 -14.21
CA ALA A 7 -13.21 2.63 -13.40
C ALA A 7 -12.71 3.16 -12.05
N LYS A 8 -13.22 4.33 -11.67
CA LYS A 8 -13.09 4.79 -10.29
C LYS A 8 -14.07 3.97 -9.45
N GLY A 9 -13.58 2.93 -8.81
CA GLY A 9 -14.35 2.07 -7.92
C GLY A 9 -13.88 2.21 -6.49
N HIS A 10 -14.74 1.85 -5.54
CA HIS A 10 -14.29 1.63 -4.17
C HIS A 10 -13.34 0.43 -4.13
N LEU A 11 -12.35 0.48 -3.25
CA LEU A 11 -11.47 -0.65 -2.99
C LEU A 11 -12.30 -1.88 -2.59
N ASN A 12 -12.24 -2.92 -3.41
CA ASN A 12 -12.80 -4.23 -3.07
C ASN A 12 -11.83 -4.98 -2.15
N LEU A 13 -11.80 -4.59 -0.88
CA LEU A 13 -10.88 -5.16 0.11
C LEU A 13 -11.15 -6.65 0.36
N ARG A 14 -12.42 -7.07 0.28
CA ARG A 14 -12.80 -8.50 0.30
C ARG A 14 -12.06 -9.26 -0.79
N GLY A 15 -12.15 -8.84 -2.06
CA GLY A 15 -11.50 -9.52 -3.17
C GLY A 15 -9.97 -9.56 -3.04
N VAL A 16 -9.37 -8.50 -2.45
CA VAL A 16 -7.93 -8.48 -2.15
C VAL A 16 -7.59 -9.54 -1.10
N LYS A 17 -8.32 -9.62 0.01
CA LYS A 17 -8.12 -10.64 1.06
C LYS A 17 -8.32 -12.06 0.54
N GLU A 18 -9.39 -12.29 -0.22
CA GLU A 18 -9.69 -13.59 -0.84
C GLU A 18 -8.56 -14.04 -1.78
N SER A 19 -8.00 -13.12 -2.57
CA SER A 19 -6.88 -13.41 -3.46
C SER A 19 -5.63 -13.85 -2.66
N PHE A 20 -5.23 -13.10 -1.64
CA PHE A 20 -4.10 -13.47 -0.80
C PHE A 20 -4.33 -14.81 -0.09
N TYR A 21 -5.50 -15.01 0.47
CA TYR A 21 -5.86 -16.27 1.16
C TYR A 21 -5.81 -17.47 0.21
N HIS A 22 -6.40 -17.34 -0.97
CA HIS A 22 -6.44 -18.40 -1.97
C HIS A 22 -5.03 -18.83 -2.41
N PHE A 23 -4.19 -17.87 -2.83
CA PHE A 23 -2.82 -18.19 -3.25
C PHE A 23 -1.96 -18.73 -2.11
N HIS A 24 -2.14 -18.20 -0.89
CA HIS A 24 -1.44 -18.74 0.27
C HIS A 24 -1.84 -20.20 0.54
N ALA A 25 -3.14 -20.50 0.56
CA ALA A 25 -3.65 -21.85 0.80
C ALA A 25 -3.20 -22.86 -0.28
N MET A 26 -3.17 -22.43 -1.55
CA MET A 26 -2.71 -23.29 -2.66
C MET A 26 -1.22 -23.64 -2.56
N LEU A 27 -0.40 -22.73 -2.07
CA LEU A 27 1.06 -22.90 -2.04
C LEU A 27 1.58 -23.45 -0.72
N GLN A 28 0.74 -23.56 0.30
CA GLN A 28 1.15 -24.01 1.63
C GLN A 28 1.76 -25.42 1.56
N GLY A 29 3.00 -25.54 2.02
CA GLY A 29 3.75 -26.81 2.02
C GLY A 29 4.42 -27.19 0.70
N ILE A 30 4.19 -26.46 -0.40
CA ILE A 30 4.79 -26.72 -1.72
C ILE A 30 5.59 -25.53 -2.28
N GLY A 31 5.38 -24.34 -1.75
CA GLY A 31 6.07 -23.15 -2.25
C GLY A 31 5.77 -21.90 -1.44
N HIS A 32 6.24 -20.76 -1.96
CA HIS A 32 6.02 -19.44 -1.36
C HIS A 32 5.33 -18.52 -2.36
N ASN A 33 4.31 -17.81 -1.90
CA ASN A 33 3.70 -16.75 -2.67
C ASN A 33 4.66 -15.56 -2.78
N LEU A 34 4.60 -14.82 -3.91
CA LEU A 34 5.20 -13.50 -4.02
C LEU A 34 4.14 -12.47 -3.58
N ILE A 35 4.47 -11.68 -2.57
CA ILE A 35 3.57 -10.65 -2.06
C ILE A 35 4.10 -9.26 -2.39
N TYR A 36 3.25 -8.44 -3.00
CA TYR A 36 3.52 -7.04 -3.34
C TYR A 36 2.20 -6.28 -3.49
N TRP A 37 2.24 -4.98 -3.25
CA TRP A 37 1.10 -4.11 -3.47
C TRP A 37 0.98 -3.65 -4.91
N HIS A 38 2.11 -3.30 -5.54
CA HIS A 38 2.13 -2.80 -6.91
C HIS A 38 3.48 -3.10 -7.60
N ASN A 39 3.52 -2.83 -8.89
CA ASN A 39 4.69 -2.98 -9.75
C ASN A 39 4.70 -1.88 -10.84
N HIS A 40 5.59 -1.99 -11.83
CA HIS A 40 5.72 -1.05 -12.95
C HIS A 40 4.49 -0.97 -13.88
N ASP A 41 3.49 -1.84 -13.70
CA ASP A 41 2.26 -1.88 -14.51
C ASP A 41 1.01 -1.42 -13.75
N GLN A 42 1.20 -0.81 -12.58
CA GLN A 42 0.12 -0.34 -11.72
C GLN A 42 0.42 1.08 -11.21
N PRO A 43 -0.60 1.87 -10.81
CA PRO A 43 -0.38 3.16 -10.18
C PRO A 43 0.33 3.01 -8.82
N ARG A 44 0.85 4.13 -8.29
CA ARG A 44 1.45 4.15 -6.95
C ARG A 44 0.45 3.73 -5.89
N ILE A 45 0.88 2.84 -4.99
CA ILE A 45 -0.04 2.17 -4.07
C ILE A 45 -0.71 3.11 -3.08
N VAL A 46 -0.01 4.14 -2.60
CA VAL A 46 -0.57 5.12 -1.66
C VAL A 46 -1.72 5.89 -2.30
N SER A 47 -1.59 6.29 -3.58
CA SER A 47 -2.68 6.93 -4.33
C SER A 47 -3.79 5.97 -4.72
N HIS A 48 -3.50 4.66 -4.79
CA HIS A 48 -4.45 3.65 -5.26
C HIS A 48 -5.30 3.05 -4.14
N TYR A 49 -4.68 2.65 -3.03
CA TYR A 49 -5.33 1.97 -1.90
C TYR A 49 -5.21 2.75 -0.58
N GLY A 50 -4.36 3.75 -0.51
CA GLY A 50 -4.21 4.65 0.62
C GLY A 50 -4.91 5.99 0.39
N ASN A 51 -4.30 7.03 0.92
CA ASN A 51 -4.70 8.43 0.79
C ASN A 51 -3.42 9.26 0.61
N ASP A 52 -3.25 9.90 -0.54
CA ASP A 52 -2.06 10.70 -0.87
C ASP A 52 -2.18 12.18 -0.44
N GLY A 53 -3.29 12.53 0.22
CA GLY A 53 -3.54 13.83 0.85
C GLY A 53 -3.22 13.85 2.35
N ASP A 54 -4.23 14.17 3.17
CA ASP A 54 -4.10 14.40 4.62
C ASP A 54 -3.62 13.16 5.40
N TYR A 55 -3.91 11.96 4.91
CA TYR A 55 -3.49 10.71 5.55
C TYR A 55 -2.33 10.02 4.83
N TRP A 56 -1.53 10.75 4.03
CA TRP A 56 -0.47 10.17 3.23
C TRP A 56 0.46 9.23 4.01
N GLU A 57 1.11 9.73 5.04
CA GLU A 57 2.06 8.95 5.83
C GLU A 57 1.38 7.82 6.59
N LYS A 58 0.22 8.12 7.17
CA LYS A 58 -0.56 7.17 7.96
C LYS A 58 -1.03 5.99 7.10
N SER A 59 -1.58 6.26 5.92
CA SER A 59 -2.02 5.22 4.99
C SER A 59 -0.86 4.44 4.38
N ALA A 60 0.29 5.07 4.13
CA ALA A 60 1.49 4.36 3.68
C ALA A 60 2.00 3.37 4.73
N LYS A 61 2.03 3.75 6.02
CA LYS A 61 2.38 2.85 7.14
C LYS A 61 1.33 1.74 7.31
N MET A 62 0.04 2.03 7.15
CA MET A 62 -1.03 1.02 7.16
C MET A 62 -0.81 -0.03 6.06
N LEU A 63 -0.51 0.40 4.82
CA LEU A 63 -0.20 -0.50 3.70
C LEU A 63 1.04 -1.35 3.96
N LEU A 64 2.10 -0.76 4.52
CA LEU A 64 3.31 -1.47 4.94
C LEU A 64 2.98 -2.60 5.93
N TYR A 65 2.26 -2.29 7.00
CA TYR A 65 1.98 -3.26 8.06
C TYR A 65 1.07 -4.39 7.55
N THR A 66 0.06 -4.07 6.76
CA THR A 66 -0.90 -5.07 6.28
C THR A 66 -0.31 -6.06 5.29
N LEU A 67 0.64 -5.67 4.45
CA LEU A 67 1.23 -6.59 3.50
C LEU A 67 2.42 -7.34 4.09
N TYR A 68 3.36 -6.61 4.69
CA TYR A 68 4.67 -7.19 4.95
C TYR A 68 4.77 -8.00 6.25
N PHE A 69 3.67 -8.17 6.97
CA PHE A 69 3.54 -9.21 8.00
C PHE A 69 2.79 -10.46 7.52
N MET A 70 2.33 -10.51 6.27
CA MET A 70 1.83 -11.75 5.65
C MET A 70 2.98 -12.70 5.27
N PRO A 71 2.72 -14.03 5.24
CA PRO A 71 3.68 -15.01 4.74
C PRO A 71 3.92 -14.85 3.24
N GLY A 72 5.08 -15.32 2.77
CA GLY A 72 5.51 -15.25 1.38
C GLY A 72 6.79 -14.44 1.18
N THR A 73 7.28 -14.41 -0.05
CA THR A 73 8.44 -13.61 -0.45
C THR A 73 7.99 -12.19 -0.78
N ALA A 74 8.46 -11.23 0.00
CA ALA A 74 8.09 -9.83 -0.16
C ALA A 74 8.89 -9.16 -1.29
N ILE A 75 8.18 -8.44 -2.16
CA ILE A 75 8.77 -7.57 -3.19
C ILE A 75 8.33 -6.15 -2.88
N VAL A 76 9.29 -5.23 -2.77
CA VAL A 76 9.05 -3.79 -2.66
C VAL A 76 9.32 -3.15 -4.01
N TYR A 77 8.35 -2.46 -4.55
CA TYR A 77 8.58 -1.69 -5.77
C TYR A 77 9.17 -0.32 -5.42
N GLN A 78 10.17 0.10 -6.20
CA GLN A 78 10.92 1.35 -5.96
C GLN A 78 10.00 2.56 -5.74
N GLY A 79 10.24 3.33 -4.66
CA GLY A 79 9.43 4.48 -4.25
C GLY A 79 8.29 4.15 -3.28
N GLU A 80 7.93 2.87 -3.11
CA GLU A 80 6.97 2.45 -2.08
C GLU A 80 7.50 2.74 -0.68
N GLU A 81 8.78 2.48 -0.47
CA GLU A 81 9.50 2.66 0.79
C GLU A 81 9.62 4.12 1.27
N ILE A 82 9.35 5.07 0.39
CA ILE A 82 9.30 6.51 0.73
C ILE A 82 7.91 7.12 0.52
N GLY A 83 6.90 6.28 0.22
CA GLY A 83 5.53 6.72 0.04
C GLY A 83 5.29 7.57 -1.22
N MET A 84 6.00 7.30 -2.33
CA MET A 84 5.76 8.01 -3.60
C MET A 84 4.30 7.86 -4.04
N THR A 85 3.74 8.94 -4.58
CA THR A 85 2.36 9.05 -5.04
C THR A 85 2.28 9.10 -6.57
N ASN A 86 1.07 9.06 -7.12
CA ASN A 86 0.83 9.31 -8.54
C ASN A 86 1.31 10.70 -8.95
N VAL A 87 1.66 10.84 -10.21
CA VAL A 87 2.03 12.12 -10.84
C VAL A 87 0.77 12.92 -11.16
N ASP A 88 0.82 14.23 -10.95
CA ASP A 88 -0.25 15.13 -11.37
C ASP A 88 -0.10 15.47 -12.87
N TYR A 89 -0.59 14.57 -13.73
CA TYR A 89 -0.60 14.76 -15.19
C TYR A 89 -1.68 15.77 -15.58
N THR A 90 -1.28 16.97 -15.97
CA THR A 90 -2.21 18.02 -16.41
C THR A 90 -2.58 17.92 -17.88
N GLU A 91 -1.69 17.34 -18.71
CA GLU A 91 -1.86 17.26 -20.16
C GLU A 91 -1.65 15.80 -20.64
N LEU A 92 -2.41 15.40 -21.66
CA LEU A 92 -2.26 14.08 -22.29
C LEU A 92 -0.86 13.84 -22.85
N SER A 93 -0.21 14.89 -23.33
CA SER A 93 1.16 14.87 -23.88
C SER A 93 2.25 14.52 -22.86
N MET A 94 1.97 14.62 -21.58
CA MET A 94 2.90 14.27 -20.51
C MET A 94 3.06 12.75 -20.34
N PHE A 95 2.07 11.97 -20.74
CA PHE A 95 2.14 10.51 -20.68
C PHE A 95 3.05 9.94 -21.78
N ARG A 96 3.54 8.71 -21.56
CA ARG A 96 4.42 7.97 -22.49
C ARG A 96 3.88 6.60 -22.89
N ASP A 97 2.98 6.04 -22.08
CA ASP A 97 2.41 4.71 -22.33
C ASP A 97 1.39 4.75 -23.47
N VAL A 98 1.58 3.91 -24.48
CA VAL A 98 0.67 3.77 -25.62
C VAL A 98 -0.76 3.43 -25.17
N GLU A 99 -0.91 2.65 -24.10
CA GLU A 99 -2.22 2.31 -23.55
C GLU A 99 -3.02 3.56 -23.15
N VAL A 100 -2.36 4.59 -22.63
CA VAL A 100 -3.00 5.84 -22.22
C VAL A 100 -3.68 6.54 -23.40
N PHE A 101 -2.99 6.65 -24.54
CA PHE A 101 -3.53 7.30 -25.73
C PHE A 101 -4.70 6.51 -26.31
N THR A 102 -4.58 5.18 -26.38
CA THR A 102 -5.66 4.29 -26.83
C THR A 102 -6.90 4.42 -25.95
N GLU A 103 -6.71 4.44 -24.63
CA GLU A 103 -7.84 4.52 -23.70
C GLU A 103 -8.45 5.93 -23.68
N TYR A 104 -7.67 6.98 -23.85
CA TYR A 104 -8.22 8.33 -24.02
C TYR A 104 -9.18 8.40 -25.22
N GLU A 105 -8.77 7.86 -26.38
CA GLU A 105 -9.63 7.78 -27.56
C GLU A 105 -10.87 6.91 -27.30
N ASN A 106 -10.73 5.78 -26.62
CA ASN A 106 -11.85 4.93 -26.24
C ASN A 106 -12.87 5.65 -25.33
N PHE A 107 -12.41 6.43 -24.35
CA PHE A 107 -13.30 7.18 -23.47
C PHE A 107 -14.05 8.28 -24.21
N THR A 108 -13.33 9.09 -24.98
CA THR A 108 -13.91 10.22 -25.71
C THR A 108 -14.86 9.77 -26.82
N SER A 109 -14.55 8.68 -27.54
CA SER A 109 -15.44 8.10 -28.55
C SER A 109 -16.74 7.54 -27.97
N ARG A 110 -16.71 7.14 -26.68
CA ARG A 110 -17.89 6.68 -25.92
C ARG A 110 -18.63 7.85 -25.22
N GLY A 111 -18.24 9.08 -25.48
CA GLY A 111 -18.89 10.29 -24.96
C GLY A 111 -18.42 10.77 -23.59
N ALA A 112 -17.26 10.29 -23.11
CA ALA A 112 -16.65 10.89 -21.93
C ALA A 112 -16.11 12.29 -22.24
N SER A 113 -16.24 13.24 -21.30
CA SER A 113 -15.55 14.51 -21.43
C SER A 113 -14.03 14.34 -21.29
N HIS A 114 -13.27 15.32 -21.79
CA HIS A 114 -11.82 15.37 -21.62
C HIS A 114 -11.41 15.18 -20.15
N GLU A 115 -12.06 15.90 -19.23
CA GLU A 115 -11.73 15.84 -17.81
C GLU A 115 -12.00 14.46 -17.19
N VAL A 116 -13.10 13.81 -17.56
CA VAL A 116 -13.43 12.44 -17.09
C VAL A 116 -12.40 11.44 -17.60
N ALA A 117 -11.99 11.55 -18.86
CA ALA A 117 -10.95 10.71 -19.45
C ALA A 117 -9.61 10.94 -18.76
N MET A 118 -9.17 12.20 -18.62
CA MET A 118 -7.91 12.56 -17.96
C MET A 118 -7.88 12.10 -16.50
N GLN A 119 -8.99 12.23 -15.76
CA GLN A 119 -9.03 11.78 -14.37
C GLN A 119 -8.83 10.26 -14.26
N ALA A 120 -9.48 9.48 -15.12
CA ALA A 120 -9.28 8.03 -15.14
C ALA A 120 -7.82 7.64 -15.44
N LEU A 121 -7.17 8.38 -16.35
CA LEU A 121 -5.76 8.18 -16.70
C LEU A 121 -4.83 8.57 -15.54
N ARG A 122 -5.04 9.72 -14.91
CA ARG A 122 -4.30 10.14 -13.70
C ARG A 122 -4.37 9.08 -12.60
N ASP A 123 -5.56 8.52 -12.38
CA ASP A 123 -5.78 7.56 -11.30
C ASP A 123 -5.12 6.19 -11.59
N ARG A 124 -5.05 5.77 -12.87
CA ARG A 124 -4.82 4.37 -13.22
C ARG A 124 -3.66 4.09 -14.18
N ALA A 125 -3.06 5.10 -14.82
CA ALA A 125 -1.99 4.87 -15.78
C ALA A 125 -0.75 4.26 -15.12
N ARG A 126 -0.11 3.33 -15.83
CA ARG A 126 1.16 2.70 -15.43
C ARG A 126 2.30 3.70 -15.34
N ASP A 127 2.23 4.79 -16.10
CA ASP A 127 3.22 5.87 -16.10
C ASP A 127 3.46 6.45 -14.70
N ASN A 128 2.45 6.42 -13.82
CA ASN A 128 2.60 6.80 -12.41
C ASN A 128 3.73 6.05 -11.70
N ALA A 129 3.82 4.73 -11.90
CA ALA A 129 4.86 3.92 -11.27
C ALA A 129 6.23 4.08 -11.94
N ARG A 130 6.27 4.63 -13.17
CA ARG A 130 7.49 4.79 -13.98
C ARG A 130 8.09 6.19 -13.89
N SER A 131 7.48 7.08 -13.09
CA SER A 131 8.01 8.41 -12.78
C SER A 131 9.39 8.31 -12.12
N PRO A 132 10.27 9.31 -12.35
CA PRO A 132 11.59 9.35 -11.73
C PRO A 132 11.53 9.21 -10.22
N PHE A 133 12.47 8.47 -9.64
CA PHE A 133 12.59 8.32 -8.19
C PHE A 133 12.99 9.64 -7.54
N GLN A 134 12.36 9.96 -6.41
CA GLN A 134 12.55 11.21 -5.69
C GLN A 134 13.69 11.07 -4.67
N TRP A 135 14.92 11.48 -5.06
CA TRP A 135 16.10 11.34 -4.23
C TRP A 135 16.22 12.44 -3.16
N ASP A 136 15.98 13.69 -3.54
CA ASP A 136 16.08 14.85 -2.67
C ASP A 136 15.17 16.00 -3.14
N ASP A 137 15.27 17.17 -2.51
CA ASP A 137 14.48 18.36 -2.79
C ASP A 137 15.11 19.29 -3.88
N SER A 138 16.22 18.89 -4.49
CA SER A 138 16.84 19.62 -5.59
C SER A 138 16.05 19.49 -6.89
N ALA A 139 16.41 20.29 -7.90
CA ALA A 139 15.74 20.26 -9.20
C ALA A 139 15.64 18.84 -9.76
N GLU A 140 14.49 18.52 -10.38
CA GLU A 140 14.16 17.19 -10.92
C GLU A 140 14.29 16.09 -9.85
N ALA A 141 14.01 16.43 -8.58
CA ALA A 141 14.09 15.53 -7.42
C ALA A 141 15.46 14.86 -7.23
N GLY A 142 16.56 15.51 -7.65
CA GLY A 142 17.89 14.93 -7.62
C GLY A 142 18.09 13.75 -8.60
N PHE A 143 17.11 13.47 -9.45
CA PHE A 143 17.16 12.32 -10.36
C PHE A 143 18.07 12.57 -11.58
N THR A 144 18.06 13.79 -12.12
CA THR A 144 18.84 14.17 -13.31
C THR A 144 19.15 15.66 -13.32
N SER A 145 20.24 16.04 -13.99
CA SER A 145 20.55 17.43 -14.29
C SER A 145 19.98 17.92 -15.63
N ALA A 146 19.33 17.03 -16.39
CA ALA A 146 18.66 17.33 -17.67
C ALA A 146 17.14 17.18 -17.51
N THR A 147 16.38 17.58 -18.53
CA THR A 147 14.93 17.32 -18.57
C THR A 147 14.67 15.81 -18.53
N PRO A 148 13.94 15.29 -17.54
CA PRO A 148 13.63 13.87 -17.46
C PRO A 148 12.67 13.46 -18.58
N TRP A 149 12.75 12.21 -19.01
CA TRP A 149 11.88 11.68 -20.09
C TRP A 149 10.41 11.53 -19.68
N MET A 150 10.15 11.47 -18.37
CA MET A 150 8.83 11.54 -17.74
C MET A 150 8.84 12.61 -16.65
N PRO A 151 7.69 13.21 -16.35
CA PRO A 151 7.63 14.24 -15.32
C PRO A 151 7.92 13.65 -13.93
N VAL A 152 8.61 14.44 -13.12
CA VAL A 152 8.76 14.18 -11.69
C VAL A 152 7.46 14.57 -10.98
N THR A 153 7.07 13.85 -9.94
CA THR A 153 5.91 14.22 -9.14
C THR A 153 6.19 15.51 -8.37
N GLY A 154 5.29 16.50 -8.46
CA GLY A 154 5.50 17.85 -7.92
C GLY A 154 5.64 17.93 -6.40
N ASN A 155 5.40 16.84 -5.67
CA ASN A 155 5.53 16.76 -4.21
C ASN A 155 6.93 16.33 -3.73
N TYR A 156 7.91 16.19 -4.62
CA TYR A 156 9.27 15.77 -4.28
C TYR A 156 9.98 16.65 -3.23
N PRO A 157 9.69 17.95 -3.07
CA PRO A 157 10.30 18.72 -1.98
C PRO A 157 9.93 18.21 -0.59
N ARG A 158 8.78 17.51 -0.45
CA ARG A 158 8.31 16.92 0.80
C ARG A 158 8.53 15.41 0.85
N ILE A 159 8.29 14.72 -0.26
CA ILE A 159 8.37 13.25 -0.36
C ILE A 159 9.63 12.90 -1.14
N ASN A 160 10.71 12.62 -0.46
CA ASN A 160 11.96 12.21 -1.08
C ASN A 160 12.80 11.36 -0.13
N GLN A 161 13.76 10.63 -0.68
CA GLN A 161 14.58 9.69 0.08
C GLN A 161 15.45 10.38 1.12
N ALA A 162 16.04 11.55 0.81
CA ALA A 162 16.90 12.26 1.75
C ALA A 162 16.13 12.71 3.00
N ALA A 163 14.94 13.30 2.82
CA ALA A 163 14.06 13.70 3.93
C ALA A 163 13.63 12.47 4.76
N GLN A 164 13.21 11.39 4.11
CA GLN A 164 12.80 10.16 4.78
C GLN A 164 13.96 9.49 5.53
N ALA A 165 15.19 9.55 5.03
CA ALA A 165 16.37 9.00 5.71
C ALA A 165 16.78 9.82 6.95
N ALA A 166 16.48 11.11 6.95
CA ALA A 166 16.79 12.02 8.07
C ALA A 166 15.78 11.92 9.23
N ASP A 167 14.55 11.48 8.95
CA ASP A 167 13.47 11.33 9.93
C ASP A 167 13.39 9.90 10.46
N PRO A 168 13.71 9.64 11.75
CA PRO A 168 13.68 8.30 12.34
C PRO A 168 12.28 7.65 12.35
N ASP A 169 11.21 8.44 12.32
CA ASP A 169 9.83 7.98 12.36
C ASP A 169 9.20 7.81 10.97
N SER A 170 9.97 8.11 9.91
CA SER A 170 9.53 8.07 8.51
C SER A 170 9.07 6.70 8.03
N ILE A 171 8.34 6.69 6.91
CA ILE A 171 7.93 5.47 6.18
C ILE A 171 9.17 4.62 5.87
N PHE A 172 10.28 5.23 5.41
CA PHE A 172 11.53 4.54 5.07
C PHE A 172 12.12 3.77 6.26
N HIS A 173 12.20 4.39 7.44
CA HIS A 173 12.70 3.72 8.64
C HIS A 173 11.75 2.63 9.13
N GLN A 174 10.45 2.80 8.95
CA GLN A 174 9.46 1.74 9.24
C GLN A 174 9.65 0.54 8.31
N TYR A 175 9.85 0.75 6.98
CA TYR A 175 10.20 -0.33 6.05
C TYR A 175 11.45 -1.10 6.51
N ARG A 176 12.53 -0.40 6.83
CA ARG A 176 13.77 -1.03 7.33
C ARG A 176 13.54 -1.87 8.58
N SER A 177 12.75 -1.35 9.52
CA SER A 177 12.41 -2.04 10.77
C SER A 177 11.58 -3.29 10.51
N VAL A 178 10.49 -3.17 9.75
CA VAL A 178 9.59 -4.28 9.39
C VAL A 178 10.35 -5.41 8.68
N PHE A 179 11.23 -5.07 7.71
CA PHE A 179 12.01 -6.10 7.00
C PHE A 179 13.03 -6.82 7.87
N ARG A 180 13.62 -6.16 8.86
CA ARG A 180 14.44 -6.84 9.90
C ARG A 180 13.57 -7.80 10.71
N GLN A 181 12.39 -7.34 11.10
CA GLN A 181 11.48 -8.11 11.93
C GLN A 181 10.90 -9.31 11.19
N ARG A 182 10.55 -9.16 9.90
CA ARG A 182 10.16 -10.29 9.05
C ARG A 182 11.14 -11.45 9.12
N LYS A 183 12.44 -11.14 9.04
CA LYS A 183 13.51 -12.15 9.13
C LYS A 183 13.56 -12.76 10.53
N THR A 184 13.54 -11.93 11.56
CA THR A 184 13.66 -12.38 12.97
C THR A 184 12.52 -13.29 13.39
N TRP A 185 11.28 -13.00 12.98
CA TRP A 185 10.10 -13.75 13.35
C TRP A 185 9.73 -14.89 12.39
N GLY A 186 10.48 -15.08 11.31
CA GLY A 186 10.19 -16.13 10.32
C GLY A 186 8.89 -15.91 9.55
N ILE A 187 8.48 -14.66 9.36
CA ILE A 187 7.19 -14.25 8.80
C ILE A 187 6.88 -14.94 7.46
N ALA A 188 7.90 -15.15 6.60
CA ALA A 188 7.70 -15.68 5.26
C ALA A 188 7.13 -17.11 5.24
N GLN A 189 7.39 -17.92 6.28
CA GLN A 189 6.98 -19.31 6.37
C GLN A 189 5.76 -19.54 7.25
N GLY A 190 5.15 -18.48 7.79
CA GLY A 190 4.05 -18.58 8.71
C GLY A 190 2.74 -19.05 8.06
N ARG A 191 1.76 -19.30 8.90
CA ARG A 191 0.41 -19.71 8.50
C ARG A 191 -0.56 -18.53 8.64
N LEU A 192 -1.13 -18.11 7.52
CA LEU A 192 -2.08 -17.01 7.42
C LEU A 192 -3.50 -17.46 7.80
N THR A 193 -4.15 -16.70 8.67
CA THR A 193 -5.58 -16.84 8.96
C THR A 193 -6.22 -15.47 9.01
N PHE A 194 -7.17 -15.20 8.12
CA PHE A 194 -7.94 -13.96 8.15
C PHE A 194 -9.10 -14.05 9.14
N GLN A 195 -9.32 -12.96 9.85
CA GLN A 195 -10.59 -12.72 10.50
C GLN A 195 -11.50 -11.98 9.52
N ASP A 196 -12.73 -12.46 9.32
CA ASP A 196 -13.79 -11.78 8.57
C ASP A 196 -13.38 -11.41 7.12
N LEU A 197 -13.12 -12.43 6.31
CA LEU A 197 -12.77 -12.28 4.89
C LEU A 197 -13.78 -11.43 4.10
N GLU A 198 -15.07 -11.53 4.47
CA GLU A 198 -16.17 -10.86 3.77
C GLU A 198 -16.22 -9.34 4.01
N ASN A 199 -15.60 -8.84 5.07
CA ASN A 199 -15.62 -7.43 5.43
C ASN A 199 -14.82 -6.58 4.44
N ASN A 200 -15.34 -5.43 4.03
CA ASN A 200 -14.67 -4.53 3.11
C ASN A 200 -13.94 -3.36 3.78
N ASP A 201 -14.09 -3.16 5.10
CA ASP A 201 -13.61 -1.96 5.78
C ASP A 201 -12.30 -2.19 6.54
N HIS A 202 -12.12 -3.38 7.10
CA HIS A 202 -10.92 -3.73 7.86
C HIS A 202 -10.12 -4.89 7.25
N PHE A 203 -8.83 -4.90 7.57
CA PHE A 203 -7.89 -5.94 7.19
C PHE A 203 -7.30 -6.52 8.48
N ILE A 204 -7.83 -7.67 8.91
CA ILE A 204 -7.44 -8.32 10.16
C ILE A 204 -7.02 -9.74 9.86
N TYR A 205 -5.82 -10.12 10.31
CA TYR A 205 -5.32 -11.48 10.17
C TYR A 205 -4.30 -11.83 11.23
N THR A 206 -4.09 -13.12 11.43
CA THR A 206 -2.94 -13.67 12.15
C THR A 206 -1.98 -14.37 11.20
N ASN A 207 -0.69 -14.27 11.50
CA ASN A 207 0.37 -15.07 10.87
C ASN A 207 1.08 -15.84 12.00
N GLU A 208 0.85 -17.14 12.07
CA GLU A 208 1.48 -18.03 13.05
C GLU A 208 2.82 -18.54 12.51
N THR A 209 3.89 -18.28 13.25
CA THR A 209 5.27 -18.67 12.92
C THR A 209 5.87 -19.57 14.02
N ASP A 210 7.05 -20.10 13.78
CA ASP A 210 7.80 -20.84 14.82
C ASP A 210 8.21 -19.96 16.01
N LYS A 211 8.22 -18.62 15.85
CA LYS A 211 8.64 -17.66 16.88
C LYS A 211 7.48 -17.10 17.68
N GLY A 212 6.27 -17.19 17.15
CA GLY A 212 5.09 -16.62 17.79
C GLY A 212 3.96 -16.37 16.81
N VAL A 213 2.99 -15.62 17.26
CA VAL A 213 1.82 -15.21 16.48
C VAL A 213 1.88 -13.70 16.25
N VAL A 214 1.86 -13.26 15.00
CA VAL A 214 1.62 -11.88 14.63
C VAL A 214 0.13 -11.68 14.40
N LEU A 215 -0.44 -10.65 14.99
CA LEU A 215 -1.79 -10.15 14.70
C LEU A 215 -1.67 -8.78 14.05
N VAL A 216 -2.27 -8.61 12.88
CA VAL A 216 -2.37 -7.32 12.17
C VAL A 216 -3.82 -6.88 12.17
N VAL A 217 -4.03 -5.63 12.54
CA VAL A 217 -5.37 -5.00 12.57
C VAL A 217 -5.28 -3.66 11.86
N ALA A 218 -6.10 -3.43 10.83
CA ALA A 218 -6.06 -2.18 10.06
C ALA A 218 -7.43 -1.75 9.55
N ASN A 219 -7.65 -0.44 9.60
CA ASN A 219 -8.77 0.26 8.94
C ASN A 219 -8.32 0.73 7.55
N PHE A 220 -9.01 0.28 6.49
CA PHE A 220 -8.74 0.69 5.10
C PHE A 220 -9.67 1.82 4.61
N ARG A 221 -10.33 2.50 5.55
CA ARG A 221 -11.30 3.56 5.25
C ARG A 221 -10.81 4.93 5.73
N ASP A 222 -11.35 5.95 5.12
CA ASP A 222 -11.18 7.37 5.48
C ASP A 222 -12.18 7.84 6.54
N TYR A 223 -12.87 6.89 7.20
CA TYR A 223 -13.78 7.08 8.31
C TYR A 223 -13.52 6.08 9.44
N PRO A 224 -13.94 6.39 10.68
CA PRO A 224 -13.78 5.47 11.81
C PRO A 224 -14.62 4.21 11.63
N ILE A 225 -14.07 3.07 12.09
CA ILE A 225 -14.77 1.78 12.10
C ILE A 225 -14.63 1.10 13.46
N ASP A 226 -15.69 0.38 13.88
CA ASP A 226 -15.64 -0.46 15.06
C ASP A 226 -15.19 -1.87 14.68
N VAL A 227 -14.26 -2.43 15.45
CA VAL A 227 -13.76 -3.78 15.26
C VAL A 227 -13.84 -4.57 16.58
N THR A 228 -14.23 -5.85 16.49
CA THR A 228 -14.15 -6.81 17.59
C THR A 228 -13.23 -7.94 17.16
N LEU A 229 -12.16 -8.15 17.90
CA LEU A 229 -11.17 -9.18 17.58
C LEU A 229 -11.66 -10.55 18.05
N SER A 230 -11.46 -11.57 17.21
CA SER A 230 -11.85 -12.95 17.53
C SER A 230 -10.81 -13.68 18.38
N VAL A 231 -9.56 -13.17 18.43
CA VAL A 231 -8.48 -13.70 19.25
C VAL A 231 -8.39 -12.91 20.55
N ASP A 232 -8.07 -13.57 21.67
CA ASP A 232 -7.74 -12.88 22.92
C ASP A 232 -6.46 -12.07 22.72
N VAL A 233 -6.52 -10.76 22.94
CA VAL A 233 -5.39 -9.84 22.74
C VAL A 233 -4.53 -9.65 23.98
N SER A 234 -4.94 -10.17 25.12
CA SER A 234 -4.23 -9.99 26.41
C SER A 234 -2.78 -10.48 26.41
N PRO A 235 -2.39 -11.53 25.66
CA PRO A 235 -1.01 -12.01 25.63
C PRO A 235 -0.14 -11.31 24.55
N PHE A 236 -0.68 -10.33 23.82
CA PHE A 236 0.03 -9.67 22.74
C PHE A 236 0.62 -8.33 23.15
N ASP A 237 1.86 -8.08 22.73
CA ASP A 237 2.49 -6.76 22.80
C ASP A 237 2.32 -6.00 21.49
N VAL A 238 2.03 -4.69 21.56
CA VAL A 238 2.04 -3.82 20.37
C VAL A 238 3.49 -3.56 19.97
N VAL A 239 3.84 -3.89 18.72
CA VAL A 239 5.21 -3.74 18.22
C VAL A 239 5.31 -2.63 17.18
N TYR A 240 4.28 -2.46 16.37
CA TYR A 240 4.16 -1.35 15.42
C TYR A 240 2.76 -0.77 15.49
N SER A 241 2.68 0.54 15.38
CA SER A 241 1.43 1.30 15.29
C SER A 241 1.65 2.61 14.56
N ASN A 242 0.66 3.04 13.78
CA ASN A 242 0.56 4.40 13.22
C ASN A 242 -0.54 5.22 13.90
N CYS A 243 -1.05 4.76 15.03
CA CYS A 243 -2.18 5.33 15.74
C CYS A 243 -1.97 5.32 17.26
N GLU A 244 -2.77 6.14 17.96
CA GLU A 244 -2.82 6.22 19.42
C GLU A 244 -3.95 5.36 20.02
N THR A 245 -4.73 4.66 19.19
CA THR A 245 -5.86 3.82 19.63
C THR A 245 -5.35 2.73 20.56
N PRO A 246 -5.84 2.65 21.81
CA PRO A 246 -5.46 1.59 22.73
C PRO A 246 -5.95 0.23 22.22
N VAL A 247 -5.11 -0.79 22.37
CA VAL A 247 -5.51 -2.17 22.02
C VAL A 247 -6.53 -2.68 23.02
N ALA A 248 -7.65 -3.14 22.50
CA ALA A 248 -8.72 -3.80 23.27
C ALA A 248 -9.40 -4.86 22.39
N GLN A 249 -10.13 -5.77 23.05
CA GLN A 249 -10.92 -6.80 22.35
C GLN A 249 -11.95 -6.19 21.38
N THR A 250 -12.52 -5.05 21.77
CA THR A 250 -13.38 -4.20 20.92
C THR A 250 -12.84 -2.78 20.98
N MET A 251 -12.64 -2.17 19.81
CA MET A 251 -12.09 -0.82 19.71
C MET A 251 -12.58 -0.12 18.44
N THR A 252 -12.54 1.20 18.46
CA THR A 252 -12.79 2.04 17.28
C THR A 252 -11.46 2.44 16.66
N LEU A 253 -11.24 2.06 15.41
CA LEU A 253 -10.07 2.46 14.62
C LEU A 253 -10.41 3.75 13.85
N ALA A 254 -9.60 4.79 14.03
CA ALA A 254 -9.70 6.01 13.24
C ALA A 254 -9.30 5.76 11.77
N PRO A 255 -9.50 6.72 10.83
CA PRO A 255 -9.10 6.56 9.44
C PRO A 255 -7.65 6.10 9.28
N TYR A 256 -7.46 5.02 8.50
CA TYR A 256 -6.16 4.41 8.20
C TYR A 256 -5.32 3.99 9.42
N ASP A 257 -5.95 3.79 10.58
CA ASP A 257 -5.28 3.18 11.74
C ASP A 257 -4.81 1.77 11.40
N ALA A 258 -3.60 1.45 11.83
CA ALA A 258 -3.06 0.11 11.73
C ALA A 258 -2.11 -0.19 12.87
N MET A 259 -2.16 -1.41 13.35
CA MET A 259 -1.28 -1.92 14.41
C MET A 259 -0.86 -3.35 14.13
N VAL A 260 0.34 -3.68 14.58
CA VAL A 260 0.91 -5.01 14.55
C VAL A 260 1.23 -5.43 15.97
N LEU A 261 0.65 -6.51 16.38
CA LEU A 261 0.84 -7.10 17.69
C LEU A 261 1.60 -8.42 17.56
N PHE A 262 2.38 -8.77 18.56
CA PHE A 262 3.14 -10.01 18.59
C PHE A 262 3.01 -10.73 19.92
N GLN A 263 2.63 -11.98 19.86
CA GLN A 263 2.68 -12.92 20.99
C GLN A 263 3.84 -13.87 20.76
N LYS A 264 4.86 -13.82 21.60
CA LYS A 264 6.02 -14.72 21.54
C LYS A 264 5.61 -16.13 21.97
N LYS A 265 6.06 -17.16 21.25
CA LYS A 265 6.00 -18.56 21.74
C LYS A 265 7.02 -18.75 22.85
N GLU A 266 6.60 -19.46 23.89
CA GLU A 266 7.46 -19.93 24.97
C GLU A 266 8.47 -20.99 24.48
#